data_6c63dbeeb5be3cc9eae5cbce9d4ef862
#
_entry.id   6c63dbeeb5be3cc9eae5cbce9d4ef862
#
_cell.length_a   1.000
_cell.length_b   1.000
_cell.length_c   1.000
_cell.angle_alpha   90.00
_cell.angle_beta   90.00
_cell.angle_gamma   90.00
#
_symmetry.space_group_name_H-M   'P 1'
#
loop_
_entity.id
_entity.type
_entity.pdbx_description
1 polymer ?
#
loop_
_entity_poly.entity_id
_entity_poly.type
_entity_poly.pdbx_seq_one_letter_code
_entity_poly.pdbx_strand_id
1 'polypeptide(L)' 'MIVTKEMLDSDEFAALFLHCKNARAAKAEILNRLSEEPFDGYVWTEQDIYEQMRKIIDKYE' A
#
# COMPACT_ATOMS: atom_id res chain seq x y z
N MET A 1 3.59 -0.86 -11.89
CA MET A 1 4.41 -0.31 -10.80
C MET A 1 4.31 -1.23 -9.59
N ILE A 2 5.40 -1.49 -8.94
CA ILE A 2 5.45 -2.35 -7.76
C ILE A 2 5.69 -1.48 -6.53
N VAL A 3 4.96 -1.75 -5.46
CA VAL A 3 5.09 -0.99 -4.21
C VAL A 3 6.32 -1.47 -3.43
N THR A 4 7.15 -0.53 -2.99
CA THR A 4 8.34 -0.81 -2.20
C THR A 4 8.22 -0.19 -0.82
N LYS A 5 9.08 -0.64 0.10
CA LYS A 5 9.13 -0.08 1.45
C LYS A 5 9.47 1.41 1.44
N GLU A 6 10.39 1.82 0.57
CA GLU A 6 10.78 3.22 0.42
C GLU A 6 9.60 4.09 0.02
N MET A 7 8.74 3.59 -0.86
CA MET A 7 7.54 4.32 -1.26
C MET A 7 6.62 4.55 -0.06
N LEU A 8 6.40 3.51 0.74
CA LEU A 8 5.50 3.59 1.89
C LEU A 8 6.05 4.49 3.00
N ASP A 9 7.37 4.60 3.10
CA ASP A 9 8.02 5.45 4.10
C ASP A 9 8.21 6.89 3.62
N SER A 10 7.88 7.19 2.36
CA SER A 10 8.01 8.53 1.81
C SER A 10 6.96 9.47 2.40
N ASP A 11 7.25 10.77 2.38
CA ASP A 11 6.33 11.80 2.85
C ASP A 11 5.01 11.80 2.06
N GLU A 12 5.07 11.44 0.79
CA GLU A 12 3.90 11.37 -0.08
C GLU A 12 2.85 10.39 0.46
N PHE A 13 3.29 9.26 1.01
CA PHE A 13 2.38 8.25 1.53
C PHE A 13 2.17 8.34 3.05
N ALA A 14 2.98 9.12 3.75
CA ALA A 14 2.91 9.22 5.21
C ALA A 14 1.52 9.67 5.68
N ALA A 15 0.89 10.61 4.97
CA ALA A 15 -0.42 11.12 5.32
C ALA A 15 -1.50 10.05 5.31
N LEU A 16 -1.36 9.02 4.49
CA LEU A 16 -2.34 7.94 4.39
C LEU A 16 -2.42 7.11 5.66
N PHE A 17 -1.36 7.09 6.45
CA PHE A 17 -1.26 6.27 7.65
C PHE A 17 -1.49 7.03 8.95
N LEU A 18 -1.84 8.33 8.87
CA LEU A 18 -2.03 9.18 10.06
C LEU A 18 -3.06 8.64 11.04
N HIS A 19 -4.13 8.05 10.53
CA HIS A 19 -5.23 7.56 11.35
C HIS A 19 -5.21 6.05 11.58
N CYS A 20 -4.17 5.38 11.11
CA CYS A 20 -4.02 3.94 11.37
C CYS A 20 -3.62 3.70 12.81
N LYS A 21 -4.31 2.80 13.49
CA LYS A 21 -3.92 2.38 14.85
C LYS A 21 -2.62 1.62 14.84
N ASN A 22 -2.38 0.88 13.76
CA ASN A 22 -1.14 0.12 13.60
C ASN A 22 -0.62 0.29 12.16
N ALA A 23 0.00 1.44 11.92
CA ALA A 23 0.55 1.77 10.60
C ALA A 23 1.61 0.76 10.16
N ARG A 24 2.38 0.22 11.09
CA ARG A 24 3.42 -0.75 10.78
C ARG A 24 2.83 -2.04 10.20
N ALA A 25 1.76 -2.54 10.81
CA ALA A 25 1.07 -3.73 10.31
C ALA A 25 0.40 -3.45 8.96
N ALA A 26 -0.21 -2.28 8.80
CA ALA A 26 -0.82 -1.88 7.53
C ALA A 26 0.22 -1.83 6.41
N LYS A 27 1.37 -1.23 6.66
CA LYS A 27 2.45 -1.16 5.68
C LYS A 27 2.97 -2.55 5.31
N ALA A 28 3.13 -3.43 6.30
CA ALA A 28 3.59 -4.80 6.06
C ALA A 28 2.60 -5.57 5.18
N GLU A 29 1.32 -5.43 5.44
CA GLU A 29 0.29 -6.07 4.64
C GLU A 29 0.25 -5.54 3.21
N ILE A 30 0.39 -4.23 3.05
CA ILE A 30 0.45 -3.58 1.73
C ILE A 30 1.65 -4.12 0.93
N LEU A 31 2.81 -4.18 1.55
CA LEU A 31 4.01 -4.73 0.89
C LEU A 31 3.80 -6.17 0.45
N ASN A 32 3.23 -6.98 1.33
CA ASN A 32 2.98 -8.38 1.02
C ASN A 32 2.03 -8.55 -0.17
N ARG A 33 1.02 -7.69 -0.27
CA ARG A 33 0.00 -7.77 -1.32
C ARG A 33 0.45 -7.12 -2.63
N LEU A 34 1.16 -6.01 -2.57
CA LEU A 34 1.45 -5.18 -3.73
C LEU A 34 2.90 -5.22 -4.20
N SER A 35 3.73 -6.08 -3.60
CA SER A 35 5.13 -6.21 -4.00
C SER A 35 5.31 -7.03 -5.28
N GLU A 36 4.25 -7.68 -5.76
CA GLU A 36 4.26 -8.49 -6.97
C GLU A 36 3.15 -8.06 -7.92
N GLU A 37 3.31 -8.36 -9.19
CA GLU A 37 2.27 -8.14 -10.18
C GLU A 37 1.08 -9.08 -9.88
N PRO A 38 -0.18 -8.63 -10.07
CA PRO A 38 -1.35 -9.45 -9.75
C PRO A 38 -1.50 -10.68 -10.66
N PHE A 39 -1.03 -10.61 -11.90
CA PHE A 39 -0.98 -11.74 -12.84
C PHE A 39 -0.10 -11.37 -14.04
N ASP A 40 0.28 -12.38 -14.82
CA ASP A 40 1.16 -12.17 -15.97
C ASP A 40 0.60 -11.12 -16.93
N GLY A 41 1.44 -10.18 -17.30
CA GLY A 41 1.08 -9.14 -18.26
C GLY A 41 0.30 -7.98 -17.68
N TYR A 42 -0.06 -8.04 -16.39
CA TYR A 42 -0.74 -6.94 -15.72
C TYR A 42 0.25 -6.15 -14.87
N VAL A 43 0.14 -4.84 -14.94
CA VAL A 43 0.97 -3.93 -14.12
C VAL A 43 0.02 -3.11 -13.25
N TRP A 44 0.31 -2.99 -11.95
CA TRP A 44 -0.48 -2.14 -11.07
C TRP A 44 -0.47 -0.71 -11.58
N THR A 45 -1.64 -0.14 -11.83
CA THR A 45 -1.75 1.30 -12.11
C THR A 45 -1.70 2.05 -10.80
N GLU A 46 -1.40 3.35 -10.85
CA GLU A 46 -1.40 4.18 -9.66
C GLU A 46 -2.74 4.13 -8.93
N GLN A 47 -3.84 4.16 -9.69
CA GLN A 47 -5.19 4.07 -9.12
C GLN A 47 -5.42 2.73 -8.42
N ASP A 48 -5.00 1.63 -9.03
CA ASP A 48 -5.13 0.30 -8.44
C ASP A 48 -4.39 0.22 -7.10
N ILE A 49 -3.19 0.77 -7.05
CA ILE A 49 -2.37 0.80 -5.84
C ILE A 49 -3.10 1.57 -4.73
N TYR A 50 -3.62 2.75 -5.03
CA TYR A 50 -4.35 3.55 -4.05
C TYR A 50 -5.59 2.83 -3.54
N GLU A 51 -6.34 2.19 -4.42
CA GLU A 51 -7.53 1.44 -4.04
C GLU A 51 -7.20 0.29 -3.08
N GLN A 52 -6.17 -0.48 -3.40
CA GLN A 52 -5.75 -1.59 -2.55
C GLN A 52 -5.22 -1.10 -1.21
N MET A 53 -4.42 -0.04 -1.22
CA MET A 53 -3.91 0.57 0.00
C MET A 53 -5.04 1.07 0.89
N ARG A 54 -6.05 1.72 0.30
CA ARG A 54 -7.20 2.23 1.04
C ARG A 54 -7.95 1.12 1.75
N LYS A 55 -8.20 0.01 1.07
CA LYS A 55 -8.88 -1.15 1.67
C LYS A 55 -8.11 -1.69 2.87
N ILE A 56 -6.79 -1.76 2.76
CA ILE A 56 -5.95 -2.26 3.84
C ILE A 56 -5.91 -1.26 4.99
N ILE A 57 -5.75 0.03 4.69
CA ILE A 57 -5.71 1.09 5.70
C ILE A 57 -7.01 1.13 6.51
N ASP A 58 -8.16 1.03 5.84
CA ASP A 58 -9.47 1.04 6.51
C ASP A 58 -9.60 -0.09 7.53
N LYS A 59 -8.96 -1.21 7.27
CA LYS A 59 -8.94 -2.35 8.17
C LYS A 59 -8.20 -2.06 9.47
N TYR A 60 -7.25 -1.15 9.45
CA TYR A 60 -6.40 -0.79 10.60
C TYR A 60 -6.73 0.57 11.22
N GLU A 61 -7.80 1.19 10.82
CA GLU A 61 -8.25 2.46 11.43
C GLU A 61 -8.85 2.32 12.82
#